data_78b7c312c3687bb9c305608466b68e1b
#
_entry.id   78b7c312c3687bb9c305608466b68e1b
#
_cell.length_a   1.000
_cell.length_b   1.000
_cell.length_c   1.000
_cell.angle_alpha   90.00
_cell.angle_beta   90.00
_cell.angle_gamma   90.00
#
_symmetry.space_group_name_H-M   'P 1'
#
loop_
_entity.id
_entity.type
_entity.pdbx_description
1 polymer ?
#
loop_
_entity_poly.entity_id
_entity_poly.type
_entity_poly.pdbx_seq_one_letter_code
_entity_poly.pdbx_strand_id
1 'polypeptide(L)'
;EGLHTTKQGKTKVYLEWEESSDATSYVIYRKTAGGEYKKLAERSKPSYTDKNVSSGKTYTYKIVAKNEQKEADEAAKVTFSNTEAVQIRSQKYTYSQMKKDMQELEQKYSNYCEMTKIGTSVQGRAIYDFAIGNPDAEESLLVVSTLHAREYICSAVLMKELEYYLENYNGTIGGVKPANTLNKIQIHYIVMANPDGVTVSQTRHSTWKSNGRGVDLNRNFPAKHFVSGGKKGAQGYSGKKALSEPESYAVATLTQQLIKKQNLQGVVNYHAMGRIIYGDCTKGSLKKDTYKMYDIAKKITGYSKAPDRSLHQVQLLP
;
A
#
# COMPACT_ATOMS: atom_id res chain seq x y z
N GLU A 1 7.24 27.21 -5.18
CA GLU A 1 7.28 26.37 -3.97
C GLU A 1 6.67 25.01 -4.28
N GLY A 2 6.66 24.07 -3.33
CA GLY A 2 5.98 22.77 -3.48
C GLY A 2 6.53 21.82 -4.54
N LEU A 3 7.75 22.03 -5.07
CA LEU A 3 8.32 21.17 -6.09
C LEU A 3 8.59 19.76 -5.56
N HIS A 4 7.92 18.79 -6.17
CA HIS A 4 8.11 17.38 -5.87
C HIS A 4 8.19 16.52 -7.13
N THR A 5 8.61 15.27 -6.96
CA THR A 5 8.76 14.31 -8.05
C THR A 5 8.04 13.01 -7.74
N THR A 6 7.39 12.43 -8.76
CA THR A 6 6.78 11.09 -8.68
C THR A 6 7.34 10.22 -9.80
N LYS A 7 7.91 9.08 -9.43
CA LYS A 7 8.39 8.09 -10.40
C LYS A 7 7.21 7.52 -11.20
N GLN A 8 7.37 7.42 -12.53
CA GLN A 8 6.39 6.85 -13.44
C GLN A 8 7.03 5.69 -14.24
N GLY A 9 7.07 4.51 -13.64
CA GLY A 9 7.75 3.36 -14.21
C GLY A 9 9.27 3.51 -14.23
N LYS A 10 9.95 2.81 -15.14
CA LYS A 10 11.43 2.69 -15.15
C LYS A 10 12.16 3.86 -15.80
N THR A 11 11.49 4.60 -16.66
CA THR A 11 12.16 5.60 -17.55
C THR A 11 11.55 6.99 -17.46
N LYS A 12 10.58 7.22 -16.59
CA LYS A 12 9.86 8.48 -16.49
C LYS A 12 9.80 8.97 -15.05
N VAL A 13 9.82 10.28 -14.89
CA VAL A 13 9.51 10.96 -13.62
C VAL A 13 8.59 12.15 -13.92
N TYR A 14 7.55 12.28 -13.12
CA TYR A 14 6.65 13.42 -13.14
C TYR A 14 7.13 14.44 -12.11
N LEU A 15 7.16 15.70 -12.50
CA LEU A 15 7.46 16.85 -11.65
C LEU A 15 6.22 17.72 -11.58
N GLU A 16 5.91 18.20 -10.40
CA GLU A 16 4.82 19.13 -10.14
C GLU A 16 5.30 20.16 -9.11
N TRP A 17 4.81 21.39 -9.24
CA TRP A 17 5.13 22.51 -8.35
C TRP A 17 3.95 23.46 -8.26
N GLU A 18 3.97 24.39 -7.30
CA GLU A 18 2.95 25.41 -7.15
C GLU A 18 3.12 26.50 -8.20
N GLU A 19 2.01 27.06 -8.66
CA GLU A 19 2.03 28.21 -9.56
C GLU A 19 2.62 29.44 -8.87
N SER A 20 3.41 30.22 -9.60
CA SER A 20 3.88 31.53 -9.18
C SER A 20 3.01 32.60 -9.85
N SER A 21 2.51 33.55 -9.07
CA SER A 21 1.57 34.58 -9.54
C SER A 21 2.07 35.40 -10.72
N ASP A 22 3.39 35.60 -10.81
CA ASP A 22 4.02 36.48 -11.82
C ASP A 22 4.65 35.71 -12.96
N ALA A 23 4.55 34.37 -12.98
CA ALA A 23 5.15 33.54 -13.98
C ALA A 23 4.21 33.31 -15.17
N THR A 24 4.73 33.51 -16.38
CA THR A 24 4.05 33.12 -17.63
C THR A 24 4.54 31.76 -18.12
N SER A 25 5.72 31.34 -17.69
CA SER A 25 6.30 30.03 -17.99
C SER A 25 7.31 29.60 -16.93
N TYR A 26 7.74 28.34 -17.03
CA TYR A 26 8.72 27.70 -16.15
C TYR A 26 9.78 27.01 -17.00
N VAL A 27 11.05 27.29 -16.71
CA VAL A 27 12.18 26.63 -17.36
C VAL A 27 12.66 25.46 -16.48
N ILE A 28 12.67 24.26 -17.04
CA ILE A 28 13.02 23.03 -16.38
C ILE A 28 14.44 22.63 -16.75
N TYR A 29 15.28 22.47 -15.75
CA TYR A 29 16.65 21.99 -15.88
C TYR A 29 16.85 20.67 -15.14
N ARG A 30 17.78 19.85 -15.61
CA ARG A 30 18.20 18.61 -14.97
C ARG A 30 19.71 18.46 -14.97
N LYS A 31 20.27 17.90 -13.89
CA LYS A 31 21.63 17.37 -13.85
C LYS A 31 21.66 15.97 -13.23
N THR A 32 22.68 15.20 -13.55
CA THR A 32 23.10 14.00 -12.79
C THR A 32 24.08 14.38 -11.68
N ALA A 33 24.35 13.47 -10.76
CA ALA A 33 25.37 13.68 -9.73
C ALA A 33 26.73 14.05 -10.38
N GLY A 34 27.34 15.13 -9.90
CA GLY A 34 28.60 15.65 -10.42
C GLY A 34 28.52 16.36 -11.80
N GLY A 35 27.35 16.43 -12.44
CA GLY A 35 27.17 17.07 -13.73
C GLY A 35 26.59 18.49 -13.61
N GLU A 36 26.56 19.18 -14.76
CA GLU A 36 25.98 20.51 -14.90
C GLU A 36 24.48 20.46 -15.27
N TYR A 37 23.75 21.54 -14.96
CA TYR A 37 22.35 21.69 -15.33
C TYR A 37 22.20 21.88 -16.84
N LYS A 38 21.37 21.03 -17.46
CA LYS A 38 20.95 21.15 -18.85
C LYS A 38 19.45 21.48 -18.91
N LYS A 39 19.07 22.46 -19.73
CA LYS A 39 17.66 22.78 -20.00
C LYS A 39 16.99 21.58 -20.67
N LEU A 40 15.84 21.17 -20.13
CA LEU A 40 15.02 20.09 -20.68
C LEU A 40 13.82 20.64 -21.46
N ALA A 41 13.16 21.64 -20.90
CA ALA A 41 11.92 22.17 -21.45
C ALA A 41 11.61 23.55 -20.89
N GLU A 42 10.62 24.20 -21.53
CA GLU A 42 9.90 25.35 -20.99
C GLU A 42 8.40 25.06 -21.08
N ARG A 43 7.63 25.36 -20.04
CA ARG A 43 6.20 25.01 -19.89
C ARG A 43 5.44 26.17 -19.27
N SER A 44 4.20 26.39 -19.72
CA SER A 44 3.27 27.35 -19.09
C SER A 44 2.54 26.74 -17.88
N LYS A 45 2.42 25.39 -17.82
CA LYS A 45 1.79 24.68 -16.70
C LYS A 45 2.84 24.30 -15.67
N PRO A 46 2.48 24.24 -14.36
CA PRO A 46 3.39 23.93 -13.27
C PRO A 46 3.66 22.42 -13.13
N SER A 47 3.86 21.75 -14.28
CA SER A 47 4.17 20.33 -14.30
C SER A 47 4.97 19.94 -15.53
N TYR A 48 5.76 18.86 -15.40
CA TYR A 48 6.56 18.31 -16.47
C TYR A 48 6.82 16.81 -16.29
N THR A 49 6.80 16.04 -17.37
CA THR A 49 7.24 14.63 -17.35
C THR A 49 8.56 14.49 -18.10
N ASP A 50 9.63 14.16 -17.37
CA ASP A 50 10.88 13.71 -17.98
C ASP A 50 10.75 12.21 -18.34
N LYS A 51 10.87 11.91 -19.63
CA LYS A 51 10.72 10.56 -20.19
C LYS A 51 12.05 9.83 -20.35
N ASN A 52 13.17 10.46 -19.96
CA ASN A 52 14.52 9.99 -20.22
C ASN A 52 15.33 9.83 -18.93
N VAL A 53 14.77 9.15 -17.93
CA VAL A 53 15.51 8.79 -16.72
C VAL A 53 15.91 7.32 -16.78
N SER A 54 17.11 7.01 -16.30
CA SER A 54 17.65 5.64 -16.27
C SER A 54 17.55 5.06 -14.86
N SER A 55 17.24 3.77 -14.77
CA SER A 55 17.22 3.05 -13.48
C SER A 55 18.59 3.12 -12.78
N GLY A 56 18.59 3.23 -11.46
CA GLY A 56 19.80 3.33 -10.64
C GLY A 56 20.51 4.70 -10.69
N LYS A 57 19.95 5.70 -11.37
CA LYS A 57 20.54 7.04 -11.46
C LYS A 57 19.79 8.03 -10.56
N THR A 58 20.55 9.00 -10.05
CA THR A 58 20.01 10.14 -9.30
C THR A 58 20.12 11.40 -10.15
N TYR A 59 19.03 12.16 -10.16
CA TYR A 59 18.88 13.41 -10.90
C TYR A 59 18.52 14.53 -9.94
N THR A 60 19.04 15.74 -10.20
CA THR A 60 18.54 16.95 -9.55
C THR A 60 17.86 17.82 -10.59
N TYR A 61 16.60 18.15 -10.35
CA TYR A 61 15.85 19.09 -11.18
C TYR A 61 15.88 20.47 -10.55
N LYS A 62 15.88 21.47 -11.41
CA LYS A 62 15.78 22.89 -11.06
C LYS A 62 14.69 23.51 -11.92
N ILE A 63 13.72 24.17 -11.29
CA ILE A 63 12.62 24.89 -11.95
C ILE A 63 12.83 26.37 -11.70
N VAL A 64 12.86 27.14 -12.77
CA VAL A 64 12.98 28.60 -12.74
C VAL A 64 11.70 29.18 -13.31
N ALA A 65 11.01 29.99 -12.52
CA ALA A 65 9.86 30.77 -13.00
C ALA A 65 10.35 31.88 -13.94
N LYS A 66 9.57 32.19 -14.98
CA LYS A 66 9.92 33.19 -15.99
C LYS A 66 8.68 33.99 -16.36
N ASN A 67 8.85 35.29 -16.51
CA ASN A 67 7.88 36.19 -17.12
C ASN A 67 8.45 36.81 -18.40
N GLU A 68 7.73 37.74 -19.01
CA GLU A 68 8.16 38.36 -20.27
C GLU A 68 9.47 39.17 -20.17
N GLN A 69 9.86 39.57 -18.97
CA GLN A 69 11.01 40.46 -18.74
C GLN A 69 12.27 39.70 -18.30
N LYS A 70 12.14 38.68 -17.43
CA LYS A 70 13.30 37.94 -16.88
C LYS A 70 12.95 36.55 -16.33
N GLU A 71 13.98 35.74 -16.15
CA GLU A 71 13.92 34.56 -15.28
C GLU A 71 14.05 34.97 -13.80
N ALA A 72 13.38 34.23 -12.91
CA ALA A 72 13.49 34.45 -11.48
C ALA A 72 14.91 34.16 -10.97
N ASP A 73 15.38 34.96 -10.02
CA ASP A 73 16.71 34.79 -9.42
C ASP A 73 16.77 33.54 -8.54
N GLU A 74 15.63 33.14 -7.94
CA GLU A 74 15.50 31.92 -7.14
C GLU A 74 14.86 30.78 -7.94
N ALA A 75 15.30 29.56 -7.67
CA ALA A 75 14.82 28.36 -8.33
C ALA A 75 14.44 27.27 -7.32
N ALA A 76 13.29 26.64 -7.51
CA ALA A 76 12.95 25.44 -6.77
C ALA A 76 13.85 24.27 -7.25
N LYS A 77 14.31 23.45 -6.28
CA LYS A 77 15.17 22.28 -6.57
C LYS A 77 14.65 21.05 -5.87
N VAL A 78 14.70 19.91 -6.57
CA VAL A 78 14.37 18.59 -5.99
C VAL A 78 15.33 17.54 -6.52
N THR A 79 15.71 16.59 -5.67
CA THR A 79 16.52 15.44 -6.05
C THR A 79 15.63 14.21 -6.19
N PHE A 80 15.72 13.52 -7.32
CA PHE A 80 15.00 12.30 -7.63
C PHE A 80 16.00 11.14 -7.82
N SER A 81 15.81 10.06 -7.07
CA SER A 81 16.56 8.82 -7.24
C SER A 81 15.68 7.77 -7.93
N ASN A 82 16.08 7.35 -9.13
CA ASN A 82 15.36 6.34 -9.90
C ASN A 82 15.75 4.91 -9.45
N THR A 83 15.69 4.69 -8.14
CA THR A 83 15.87 3.37 -7.51
C THR A 83 14.54 2.81 -7.09
N GLU A 84 14.41 1.48 -7.07
CA GLU A 84 13.25 0.83 -6.45
C GLU A 84 13.36 0.96 -4.92
N ALA A 85 12.29 1.40 -4.27
CA ALA A 85 12.22 1.46 -2.81
C ALA A 85 12.04 0.06 -2.22
N VAL A 86 11.17 -0.75 -2.86
CA VAL A 86 10.86 -2.12 -2.40
C VAL A 86 11.89 -3.12 -2.92
N GLN A 87 12.66 -3.70 -2.00
CA GLN A 87 13.78 -4.60 -2.30
C GLN A 87 13.46 -6.07 -1.97
N ILE A 88 12.91 -6.82 -2.92
CA ILE A 88 12.65 -8.26 -2.76
C ILE A 88 13.87 -9.03 -3.27
N ARG A 89 14.85 -9.27 -2.38
CA ARG A 89 16.13 -9.89 -2.72
C ARG A 89 16.16 -11.41 -2.52
N SER A 90 15.15 -11.96 -1.86
CA SER A 90 15.06 -13.40 -1.57
C SER A 90 13.60 -13.84 -1.46
N GLN A 91 13.37 -15.15 -1.43
CA GLN A 91 12.04 -15.69 -1.17
C GLN A 91 11.52 -15.35 0.24
N LYS A 92 12.40 -15.03 1.18
CA LYS A 92 12.04 -14.65 2.55
C LYS A 92 11.95 -13.13 2.67
N TYR A 93 10.75 -12.59 2.51
CA TYR A 93 10.51 -11.17 2.77
C TYR A 93 10.28 -10.96 4.26
N THR A 94 11.31 -10.43 4.95
CA THR A 94 11.32 -10.31 6.42
C THR A 94 10.59 -9.06 6.91
N TYR A 95 10.18 -9.09 8.19
CA TYR A 95 9.61 -7.91 8.86
C TYR A 95 10.54 -6.68 8.80
N SER A 96 11.84 -6.88 9.02
CA SER A 96 12.81 -5.78 8.98
C SER A 96 12.94 -5.18 7.57
N GLN A 97 12.91 -6.04 6.53
CA GLN A 97 12.95 -5.56 5.16
C GLN A 97 11.66 -4.80 4.81
N MET A 98 10.50 -5.35 5.15
CA MET A 98 9.21 -4.69 4.95
C MET A 98 9.19 -3.29 5.59
N LYS A 99 9.58 -3.20 6.88
CA LYS A 99 9.62 -1.90 7.58
C LYS A 99 10.52 -0.89 6.88
N LYS A 100 11.71 -1.33 6.45
CA LYS A 100 12.66 -0.48 5.72
C LYS A 100 12.06 -0.01 4.40
N ASP A 101 11.49 -0.92 3.62
CA ASP A 101 10.88 -0.60 2.33
C ASP A 101 9.68 0.36 2.48
N MET A 102 8.86 0.19 3.53
CA MET A 102 7.77 1.12 3.85
C MET A 102 8.30 2.54 4.15
N GLN A 103 9.36 2.65 4.96
CA GLN A 103 10.00 3.93 5.28
C GLN A 103 10.60 4.60 4.03
N GLU A 104 11.20 3.82 3.14
CA GLU A 104 11.72 4.33 1.86
C GLU A 104 10.59 4.79 0.92
N LEU A 105 9.45 4.07 0.89
CA LEU A 105 8.28 4.51 0.13
C LEU A 105 7.71 5.82 0.69
N GLU A 106 7.52 5.90 2.01
CA GLU A 106 7.01 7.11 2.66
C GLU A 106 7.92 8.31 2.41
N GLN A 107 9.24 8.15 2.57
CA GLN A 107 10.19 9.22 2.29
C GLN A 107 10.14 9.67 0.81
N LYS A 108 9.98 8.73 -0.11
CA LYS A 108 10.01 8.99 -1.56
C LYS A 108 8.71 9.59 -2.09
N TYR A 109 7.59 9.26 -1.46
CA TYR A 109 6.24 9.60 -1.91
C TYR A 109 5.40 10.28 -0.81
N SER A 110 6.04 11.07 0.06
CA SER A 110 5.44 11.68 1.27
C SER A 110 4.15 12.47 1.02
N ASN A 111 3.96 13.01 -0.20
CA ASN A 111 2.73 13.74 -0.55
C ASN A 111 1.54 12.83 -0.87
N TYR A 112 1.74 11.52 -0.96
CA TYR A 112 0.74 10.56 -1.41
C TYR A 112 0.53 9.39 -0.48
N CYS A 113 1.34 9.27 0.57
CA CYS A 113 1.26 8.16 1.51
C CYS A 113 1.75 8.53 2.91
N GLU A 114 1.28 7.76 3.88
CA GLU A 114 1.65 7.89 5.29
C GLU A 114 1.75 6.50 5.93
N MET A 115 2.75 6.34 6.81
CA MET A 115 2.98 5.11 7.58
C MET A 115 2.67 5.33 9.06
N THR A 116 1.59 4.77 9.56
CA THR A 116 1.15 4.91 10.95
C THR A 116 1.25 3.59 11.72
N LYS A 117 1.78 3.62 12.96
CA LYS A 117 1.74 2.48 13.88
C LYS A 117 0.34 2.32 14.46
N ILE A 118 -0.33 1.19 14.20
CA ILE A 118 -1.68 0.88 14.68
C ILE A 118 -1.70 -0.11 15.86
N GLY A 119 -0.59 -0.76 16.15
CA GLY A 119 -0.51 -1.74 17.23
C GLY A 119 0.88 -2.32 17.42
N THR A 120 0.95 -3.30 18.31
CA THR A 120 2.20 -4.01 18.62
C THR A 120 1.87 -5.49 18.79
N SER A 121 2.65 -6.37 18.15
CA SER A 121 2.49 -7.81 18.25
C SER A 121 2.89 -8.34 19.63
N VAL A 122 2.59 -9.61 19.87
CA VAL A 122 2.94 -10.32 21.14
C VAL A 122 4.41 -10.16 21.53
N GLN A 123 5.34 -10.17 20.55
CA GLN A 123 6.77 -10.07 20.79
C GLN A 123 7.32 -8.64 20.59
N GLY A 124 6.44 -7.63 20.60
CA GLY A 124 6.85 -6.23 20.59
C GLY A 124 7.12 -5.62 19.21
N ARG A 125 6.81 -6.32 18.10
CA ARG A 125 6.94 -5.75 16.75
C ARG A 125 5.78 -4.84 16.44
N ALA A 126 6.07 -3.65 15.91
CA ALA A 126 5.03 -2.72 15.48
C ALA A 126 4.22 -3.29 14.29
N ILE A 127 2.91 -3.07 14.31
CA ILE A 127 2.00 -3.33 13.21
C ILE A 127 1.67 -1.98 12.61
N TYR A 128 1.79 -1.88 11.29
CA TYR A 128 1.63 -0.62 10.57
C TYR A 128 0.42 -0.65 9.66
N ASP A 129 -0.25 0.48 9.60
CA ASP A 129 -1.07 0.92 8.49
C ASP A 129 -0.21 1.74 7.54
N PHE A 130 -0.26 1.45 6.26
CA PHE A 130 0.34 2.25 5.22
C PHE A 130 -0.77 2.76 4.31
N ALA A 131 -1.15 4.02 4.51
CA ALA A 131 -2.24 4.64 3.76
C ALA A 131 -1.71 5.33 2.50
N ILE A 132 -2.41 5.18 1.38
CA ILE A 132 -2.12 5.88 0.13
C ILE A 132 -3.36 6.64 -0.36
N GLY A 133 -3.15 7.82 -0.95
CA GLY A 133 -4.20 8.68 -1.46
C GLY A 133 -4.49 9.87 -0.56
N ASN A 134 -5.62 10.53 -0.80
CA ASN A 134 -6.00 11.73 -0.07
C ASN A 134 -6.41 11.39 1.38
N PRO A 135 -5.75 11.95 2.41
CA PRO A 135 -6.11 11.70 3.80
C PRO A 135 -7.50 12.25 4.19
N ASP A 136 -8.00 13.25 3.44
CA ASP A 136 -9.32 13.85 3.63
C ASP A 136 -10.41 13.19 2.78
N ALA A 137 -10.12 12.04 2.14
CA ALA A 137 -11.11 11.29 1.38
C ALA A 137 -12.26 10.82 2.29
N GLU A 138 -13.49 10.98 1.81
CA GLU A 138 -14.69 10.55 2.53
C GLU A 138 -14.85 9.03 2.59
N GLU A 139 -14.23 8.32 1.65
CA GLU A 139 -14.30 6.87 1.50
C GLU A 139 -12.94 6.21 1.70
N SER A 140 -12.96 4.99 2.21
CA SER A 140 -11.75 4.19 2.40
C SER A 140 -11.92 2.74 1.95
N LEU A 141 -10.79 2.09 1.68
CA LEU A 141 -10.66 0.66 1.46
C LEU A 141 -9.55 0.12 2.37
N LEU A 142 -9.76 -1.04 2.98
CA LEU A 142 -8.74 -1.70 3.80
C LEU A 142 -8.23 -2.97 3.11
N VAL A 143 -6.92 -3.06 2.96
CA VAL A 143 -6.23 -4.26 2.44
C VAL A 143 -5.40 -4.86 3.57
N VAL A 144 -5.66 -6.11 3.90
CA VAL A 144 -4.96 -6.83 4.96
C VAL A 144 -4.21 -8.02 4.36
N SER A 145 -3.00 -8.28 4.81
CA SER A 145 -2.29 -9.47 4.40
C SER A 145 -1.54 -10.15 5.54
N THR A 146 -1.13 -11.38 5.28
CA THR A 146 -0.24 -12.15 6.15
C THR A 146 -0.79 -12.32 7.58
N LEU A 147 -2.11 -12.59 7.71
CA LEU A 147 -2.69 -13.13 8.94
C LEU A 147 -2.09 -14.50 9.25
N HIS A 148 -1.84 -15.31 8.22
CA HIS A 148 -1.13 -16.59 8.35
C HIS A 148 0.37 -16.38 8.12
N ALA A 149 1.16 -16.79 9.09
CA ALA A 149 2.60 -16.56 9.14
C ALA A 149 3.39 -17.07 7.91
N ARG A 150 3.06 -18.26 7.40
CA ARG A 150 3.73 -18.88 6.23
C ARG A 150 3.39 -18.23 4.90
N GLU A 151 2.40 -17.35 4.88
CA GLU A 151 1.89 -16.69 3.67
C GLU A 151 2.54 -15.31 3.44
N TYR A 152 3.78 -15.12 3.92
CA TYR A 152 4.52 -13.84 3.83
C TYR A 152 4.85 -13.38 2.40
N ILE A 153 4.63 -14.23 1.40
CA ILE A 153 4.66 -13.80 -0.01
C ILE A 153 3.61 -12.72 -0.30
N CYS A 154 2.47 -12.75 0.41
CA CYS A 154 1.44 -11.73 0.29
C CYS A 154 1.95 -10.35 0.70
N SER A 155 2.79 -10.26 1.74
CA SER A 155 3.44 -8.99 2.12
C SER A 155 4.33 -8.47 1.01
N ALA A 156 5.11 -9.33 0.35
CA ALA A 156 5.97 -8.93 -0.76
C ALA A 156 5.15 -8.43 -1.97
N VAL A 157 4.04 -9.10 -2.26
CA VAL A 157 3.12 -8.71 -3.35
C VAL A 157 2.51 -7.34 -3.05
N LEU A 158 1.97 -7.11 -1.83
CA LEU A 158 1.39 -5.83 -1.46
C LEU A 158 2.41 -4.68 -1.47
N MET A 159 3.64 -4.92 -1.03
CA MET A 159 4.67 -3.89 -1.11
C MET A 159 5.00 -3.49 -2.55
N LYS A 160 5.04 -4.46 -3.49
CA LYS A 160 5.22 -4.16 -4.91
C LYS A 160 3.98 -3.49 -5.52
N GLU A 161 2.80 -3.82 -5.05
CA GLU A 161 1.56 -3.14 -5.43
C GLU A 161 1.57 -1.67 -4.99
N LEU A 162 1.92 -1.41 -3.72
CA LEU A 162 2.09 -0.06 -3.18
C LEU A 162 3.10 0.76 -3.98
N GLU A 163 4.30 0.20 -4.22
CA GLU A 163 5.31 0.86 -5.04
C GLU A 163 4.77 1.17 -6.45
N TYR A 164 4.06 0.23 -7.07
CA TYR A 164 3.50 0.41 -8.40
C TYR A 164 2.43 1.50 -8.47
N TYR A 165 1.52 1.58 -7.49
CA TYR A 165 0.53 2.66 -7.41
C TYR A 165 1.19 4.02 -7.20
N LEU A 166 2.14 4.12 -6.27
CA LEU A 166 2.86 5.35 -5.98
C LEU A 166 3.73 5.81 -7.15
N GLU A 167 4.43 4.90 -7.83
CA GLU A 167 5.21 5.21 -9.04
C GLU A 167 4.34 5.73 -10.19
N ASN A 168 3.09 5.30 -10.27
CA ASN A 168 2.17 5.66 -11.34
C ASN A 168 1.04 6.59 -10.87
N TYR A 169 1.17 7.23 -9.71
CA TYR A 169 0.12 8.07 -9.12
C TYR A 169 -0.47 9.06 -10.13
N ASN A 170 0.38 9.82 -10.83
CA ASN A 170 0.01 10.74 -11.90
C ASN A 170 0.12 10.12 -13.30
N GLY A 171 0.45 8.84 -13.40
CA GLY A 171 0.52 8.08 -14.63
C GLY A 171 -0.81 7.42 -15.00
N THR A 172 -0.72 6.24 -15.65
CA THR A 172 -1.89 5.46 -16.05
C THR A 172 -1.67 3.99 -15.77
N ILE A 173 -2.62 3.34 -15.09
CA ILE A 173 -2.67 1.91 -14.84
C ILE A 173 -3.96 1.37 -15.49
N GLY A 174 -3.86 0.46 -16.45
CA GLY A 174 -5.03 -0.12 -17.12
C GLY A 174 -5.99 0.90 -17.76
N GLY A 175 -5.46 2.04 -18.24
CA GLY A 175 -6.27 3.12 -18.81
C GLY A 175 -6.82 4.12 -17.78
N VAL A 176 -6.61 3.90 -16.49
CA VAL A 176 -7.08 4.77 -15.41
C VAL A 176 -5.90 5.51 -14.77
N LYS A 177 -6.07 6.80 -14.48
CA LYS A 177 -5.11 7.59 -13.70
C LYS A 177 -5.34 7.30 -12.21
N PRO A 178 -4.37 6.69 -11.48
CA PRO A 178 -4.55 6.37 -10.05
C PRO A 178 -4.97 7.56 -9.20
N ALA A 179 -4.41 8.74 -9.42
CA ALA A 179 -4.80 9.97 -8.71
C ALA A 179 -6.31 10.26 -8.77
N ASN A 180 -6.99 9.94 -9.87
CA ASN A 180 -8.44 10.18 -9.98
C ASN A 180 -9.26 9.33 -9.00
N THR A 181 -8.76 8.15 -8.66
CA THR A 181 -9.37 7.25 -7.67
C THR A 181 -8.88 7.59 -6.27
N LEU A 182 -7.57 7.72 -6.10
CA LEU A 182 -6.92 7.92 -4.80
C LEU A 182 -7.20 9.31 -4.18
N ASN A 183 -7.63 10.28 -4.97
CA ASN A 183 -8.13 11.55 -4.45
C ASN A 183 -9.54 11.45 -3.82
N LYS A 184 -10.28 10.38 -4.11
CA LYS A 184 -11.66 10.15 -3.62
C LYS A 184 -11.73 9.07 -2.55
N ILE A 185 -10.83 8.08 -2.63
CA ILE A 185 -10.77 6.92 -1.74
C ILE A 185 -9.35 6.81 -1.21
N GLN A 186 -9.20 6.81 0.10
CA GLN A 186 -7.92 6.46 0.73
C GLN A 186 -7.83 4.94 0.89
N ILE A 187 -6.71 4.34 0.50
CA ILE A 187 -6.51 2.90 0.66
C ILE A 187 -5.50 2.65 1.77
N HIS A 188 -5.92 1.89 2.77
CA HIS A 188 -5.15 1.48 3.93
C HIS A 188 -4.60 0.08 3.75
N TYR A 189 -3.31 -0.14 4.04
CA TYR A 189 -2.64 -1.42 3.88
C TYR A 189 -2.02 -1.91 5.18
N ILE A 190 -2.53 -3.01 5.73
CA ILE A 190 -1.83 -3.77 6.78
C ILE A 190 -1.02 -4.86 6.08
N VAL A 191 0.20 -4.53 5.67
CA VAL A 191 1.05 -5.39 4.82
C VAL A 191 1.47 -6.68 5.52
N MET A 192 1.72 -6.65 6.83
CA MET A 192 2.12 -7.83 7.62
C MET A 192 1.44 -7.80 8.99
N ALA A 193 0.23 -8.37 9.04
CA ALA A 193 -0.56 -8.41 10.27
C ALA A 193 0.05 -9.34 11.35
N ASN A 194 0.87 -10.33 10.96
CA ASN A 194 1.44 -11.35 11.84
C ASN A 194 2.98 -11.37 11.80
N PRO A 195 3.68 -10.31 12.25
CA PRO A 195 5.12 -10.21 12.11
C PRO A 195 5.90 -11.24 12.96
N ASP A 196 5.37 -11.64 14.11
CA ASP A 196 6.00 -12.64 14.98
C ASP A 196 5.92 -14.04 14.36
N GLY A 197 4.74 -14.40 13.88
CA GLY A 197 4.52 -15.65 13.19
C GLY A 197 5.40 -15.78 11.95
N VAL A 198 5.52 -14.70 11.14
CA VAL A 198 6.41 -14.66 9.98
C VAL A 198 7.85 -14.96 10.39
N THR A 199 8.34 -14.36 11.47
CA THR A 199 9.68 -14.63 11.99
C THR A 199 9.85 -16.12 12.33
N VAL A 200 8.87 -16.74 13.00
CA VAL A 200 8.87 -18.18 13.31
C VAL A 200 8.88 -19.01 12.03
N SER A 201 8.01 -18.68 11.06
CA SER A 201 7.92 -19.40 9.78
C SER A 201 9.22 -19.35 8.99
N GLN A 202 9.91 -18.21 8.99
CA GLN A 202 11.13 -18.02 8.22
C GLN A 202 12.38 -18.63 8.87
N THR A 203 12.38 -18.81 10.20
CA THR A 203 13.59 -19.21 10.93
C THR A 203 13.55 -20.60 11.56
N ARG A 204 12.36 -21.06 11.97
CA ARG A 204 12.24 -22.28 12.78
C ARG A 204 11.27 -23.31 12.25
N HIS A 205 10.16 -22.88 11.65
CA HIS A 205 9.05 -23.78 11.32
C HIS A 205 8.32 -23.30 10.06
N SER A 206 8.78 -23.69 8.88
CA SER A 206 8.31 -23.18 7.58
C SER A 206 6.80 -23.32 7.34
N THR A 207 6.14 -24.27 7.99
CA THR A 207 4.68 -24.48 7.89
C THR A 207 3.88 -23.74 8.97
N TRP A 208 4.56 -22.94 9.82
CA TRP A 208 3.91 -22.20 10.91
C TRP A 208 2.87 -21.23 10.37
N LYS A 209 1.63 -21.32 10.89
CA LYS A 209 0.49 -20.53 10.45
C LYS A 209 0.08 -19.46 11.46
N SER A 210 0.28 -19.75 12.75
CA SER A 210 -0.20 -18.98 13.88
C SER A 210 0.68 -17.74 14.19
N ASN A 211 0.24 -16.92 15.12
CA ASN A 211 1.06 -15.82 15.66
C ASN A 211 2.16 -16.34 16.61
N GLY A 212 2.90 -15.43 17.24
CA GLY A 212 3.96 -15.77 18.21
C GLY A 212 3.48 -16.51 19.46
N ARG A 213 2.18 -16.51 19.74
CA ARG A 213 1.54 -17.20 20.87
C ARG A 213 0.85 -18.51 20.48
N GLY A 214 0.85 -18.84 19.20
CA GLY A 214 0.27 -20.09 18.68
C GLY A 214 -1.22 -19.98 18.34
N VAL A 215 -1.76 -18.78 18.15
CA VAL A 215 -3.15 -18.52 17.76
C VAL A 215 -3.23 -18.27 16.24
N ASP A 216 -4.15 -18.94 15.56
CA ASP A 216 -4.53 -18.65 14.18
C ASP A 216 -5.32 -17.32 14.15
N LEU A 217 -4.66 -16.24 13.73
CA LEU A 217 -5.27 -14.91 13.73
C LEU A 217 -6.54 -14.84 12.89
N ASN A 218 -6.60 -15.62 11.79
CA ASN A 218 -7.78 -15.72 10.95
C ASN A 218 -8.94 -16.51 11.58
N ARG A 219 -8.81 -16.91 12.84
CA ARG A 219 -9.85 -17.50 13.68
C ARG A 219 -10.11 -16.68 14.95
N ASN A 220 -9.39 -15.57 15.15
CA ASN A 220 -9.42 -14.79 16.37
C ASN A 220 -10.33 -13.54 16.29
N PHE A 221 -10.98 -13.28 15.14
CA PHE A 221 -11.92 -12.18 14.99
C PHE A 221 -13.32 -12.52 15.56
N PRO A 222 -14.11 -11.52 15.99
CA PRO A 222 -15.47 -11.73 16.45
C PRO A 222 -16.36 -12.10 15.25
N ALA A 223 -16.69 -13.36 15.14
CA ALA A 223 -17.66 -13.89 14.19
C ALA A 223 -18.92 -14.34 14.91
N LYS A 224 -20.08 -14.36 14.22
CA LYS A 224 -21.35 -14.84 14.77
C LYS A 224 -21.26 -16.22 15.44
N HIS A 225 -20.32 -17.03 14.97
CA HIS A 225 -20.06 -18.39 15.47
C HIS A 225 -18.61 -18.54 15.95
N PHE A 226 -18.06 -17.51 16.63
CA PHE A 226 -16.76 -17.68 17.26
C PHE A 226 -16.82 -18.82 18.26
N VAL A 227 -15.98 -19.83 18.06
CA VAL A 227 -15.81 -20.95 18.97
C VAL A 227 -14.38 -20.93 19.48
N SER A 228 -14.21 -20.77 20.78
CA SER A 228 -12.93 -21.01 21.43
C SER A 228 -12.64 -22.49 21.36
N GLY A 229 -11.58 -22.89 20.64
CA GLY A 229 -11.30 -24.31 20.48
C GLY A 229 -9.97 -24.58 19.79
N GLY A 230 -9.61 -25.87 19.80
CA GLY A 230 -8.36 -26.35 19.29
C GLY A 230 -7.22 -26.35 20.32
N LYS A 231 -6.11 -26.98 19.97
CA LYS A 231 -4.91 -27.03 20.80
C LYS A 231 -4.00 -25.85 20.44
N LYS A 232 -3.53 -25.13 21.45
CA LYS A 232 -2.57 -24.04 21.27
C LYS A 232 -1.38 -24.46 20.39
N GLY A 233 -1.09 -23.67 19.35
CA GLY A 233 -0.08 -23.96 18.34
C GLY A 233 -0.53 -24.88 17.20
N ALA A 234 -1.68 -25.57 17.32
CA ALA A 234 -2.27 -26.33 16.24
C ALA A 234 -2.91 -25.39 15.21
N GLN A 235 -2.96 -25.83 13.96
CA GLN A 235 -3.65 -25.10 12.90
C GLN A 235 -5.13 -24.93 13.23
N GLY A 236 -5.61 -23.68 13.16
CA GLY A 236 -7.00 -23.33 13.45
C GLY A 236 -7.31 -23.04 14.92
N TYR A 237 -6.33 -23.05 15.83
CA TYR A 237 -6.57 -22.62 17.21
C TYR A 237 -6.98 -21.14 17.27
N SER A 238 -8.20 -20.85 17.72
CA SER A 238 -8.83 -19.53 17.69
C SER A 238 -8.46 -18.60 18.86
N GLY A 239 -7.69 -19.10 19.83
CA GLY A 239 -7.42 -18.37 21.07
C GLY A 239 -8.52 -18.59 22.13
N LYS A 240 -8.37 -17.97 23.30
CA LYS A 240 -9.30 -18.11 24.42
C LYS A 240 -10.62 -17.35 24.22
N LYS A 241 -10.57 -16.23 23.51
CA LYS A 241 -11.74 -15.38 23.16
C LYS A 241 -11.44 -14.63 21.87
N ALA A 242 -12.46 -14.11 21.24
CA ALA A 242 -12.29 -13.20 20.10
C ALA A 242 -11.43 -11.99 20.50
N LEU A 243 -10.58 -11.55 19.59
CA LEU A 243 -9.63 -10.44 19.78
C LEU A 243 -8.74 -10.60 21.03
N SER A 244 -8.42 -11.85 21.41
CA SER A 244 -7.45 -12.11 22.47
C SER A 244 -6.02 -11.75 22.09
N GLU A 245 -5.75 -11.66 20.79
CA GLU A 245 -4.42 -11.39 20.27
C GLU A 245 -4.27 -9.92 19.88
N PRO A 246 -3.16 -9.27 20.25
CA PRO A 246 -2.96 -7.85 19.96
C PRO A 246 -2.95 -7.56 18.44
N GLU A 247 -2.52 -8.51 17.62
CA GLU A 247 -2.50 -8.40 16.17
C GLU A 247 -3.93 -8.31 15.60
N SER A 248 -4.81 -9.22 15.97
CA SER A 248 -6.22 -9.19 15.53
C SER A 248 -6.97 -7.99 16.10
N TYR A 249 -6.64 -7.60 17.34
CA TYR A 249 -7.19 -6.40 17.96
C TYR A 249 -6.82 -5.12 17.19
N ALA A 250 -5.56 -4.99 16.78
CA ALA A 250 -5.09 -3.84 15.99
C ALA A 250 -5.83 -3.74 14.64
N VAL A 251 -5.95 -4.86 13.92
CA VAL A 251 -6.70 -4.91 12.65
C VAL A 251 -8.16 -4.52 12.86
N ALA A 252 -8.84 -5.08 13.87
CA ALA A 252 -10.23 -4.79 14.14
C ALA A 252 -10.44 -3.33 14.57
N THR A 253 -9.52 -2.77 15.36
CA THR A 253 -9.58 -1.37 15.80
C THR A 253 -9.47 -0.41 14.62
N LEU A 254 -8.50 -0.61 13.72
CA LEU A 254 -8.40 0.20 12.50
C LEU A 254 -9.66 0.07 11.65
N THR A 255 -10.15 -1.17 11.44
CA THR A 255 -11.39 -1.41 10.68
C THR A 255 -12.56 -0.60 11.23
N GLN A 256 -12.77 -0.62 12.56
CA GLN A 256 -13.84 0.16 13.20
C GLN A 256 -13.63 1.67 13.08
N GLN A 257 -12.39 2.14 13.14
CA GLN A 257 -12.08 3.56 12.94
C GLN A 257 -12.43 4.01 11.53
N LEU A 258 -12.07 3.21 10.51
CA LEU A 258 -12.36 3.51 9.11
C LEU A 258 -13.87 3.50 8.83
N ILE A 259 -14.62 2.54 9.40
CA ILE A 259 -16.09 2.54 9.30
C ILE A 259 -16.69 3.85 9.83
N LYS A 260 -16.20 4.33 10.97
CA LYS A 260 -16.75 5.53 11.63
C LYS A 260 -16.32 6.85 11.00
N LYS A 261 -15.09 6.92 10.47
CA LYS A 261 -14.46 8.18 10.06
C LYS A 261 -14.40 8.37 8.55
N GLN A 262 -14.30 7.30 7.79
CA GLN A 262 -14.03 7.34 6.35
C GLN A 262 -14.92 6.39 5.54
N ASN A 263 -16.13 6.08 6.00
CA ASN A 263 -17.09 5.29 5.26
C ASN A 263 -16.42 4.10 4.53
N LEU A 264 -15.89 3.15 5.31
CA LEU A 264 -15.16 1.99 4.77
C LEU A 264 -15.99 1.19 3.77
N GLN A 265 -15.60 1.18 2.50
CA GLN A 265 -16.33 0.55 1.39
C GLN A 265 -16.09 -0.95 1.30
N GLY A 266 -14.97 -1.45 1.81
CA GLY A 266 -14.66 -2.87 1.77
C GLY A 266 -13.35 -3.24 2.42
N VAL A 267 -13.20 -4.54 2.66
CA VAL A 267 -11.97 -5.14 3.16
C VAL A 267 -11.52 -6.25 2.22
N VAL A 268 -10.28 -6.18 1.77
CA VAL A 268 -9.63 -7.22 0.96
C VAL A 268 -8.58 -7.91 1.81
N ASN A 269 -8.66 -9.24 1.94
CA ASN A 269 -7.70 -10.01 2.71
C ASN A 269 -6.91 -10.97 1.79
N TYR A 270 -5.60 -10.76 1.72
CA TYR A 270 -4.70 -11.55 0.91
C TYR A 270 -4.22 -12.79 1.66
N HIS A 271 -4.42 -13.94 1.02
CA HIS A 271 -3.90 -15.23 1.43
C HIS A 271 -3.05 -15.86 0.32
N ALA A 272 -2.17 -16.77 0.68
CA ALA A 272 -1.41 -17.55 -0.30
C ALA A 272 -1.93 -18.97 -0.38
N MET A 273 -1.94 -19.48 -1.64
CA MET A 273 -2.36 -20.80 -2.09
C MET A 273 -3.88 -20.93 -2.33
N GLY A 274 -4.24 -21.48 -3.51
CA GLY A 274 -5.61 -21.88 -3.82
C GLY A 274 -6.19 -21.30 -5.11
N ARG A 275 -5.76 -20.16 -5.60
CA ARG A 275 -6.35 -19.48 -6.76
C ARG A 275 -7.87 -19.33 -6.65
N ILE A 276 -8.35 -19.01 -5.46
CA ILE A 276 -9.76 -18.89 -5.11
C ILE A 276 -10.01 -17.49 -4.55
N ILE A 277 -11.12 -16.90 -4.95
CA ILE A 277 -11.63 -15.64 -4.39
C ILE A 277 -12.87 -15.97 -3.56
N TYR A 278 -12.83 -15.58 -2.30
CA TYR A 278 -13.95 -15.64 -1.37
C TYR A 278 -14.63 -14.28 -1.38
N GLY A 279 -15.93 -14.25 -1.73
CA GLY A 279 -16.75 -13.06 -1.60
C GLY A 279 -17.69 -13.26 -0.43
N ASP A 280 -17.49 -12.51 0.65
CA ASP A 280 -18.32 -12.63 1.84
C ASP A 280 -19.25 -11.43 1.96
N CYS A 281 -20.36 -11.50 1.27
CA CYS A 281 -21.48 -10.60 1.53
C CYS A 281 -22.80 -11.34 1.31
N THR A 282 -23.56 -11.48 2.37
CA THR A 282 -24.71 -12.37 2.39
C THR A 282 -26.03 -11.71 2.02
N LYS A 283 -26.14 -10.37 2.00
CA LYS A 283 -27.44 -9.68 1.84
C LYS A 283 -27.38 -8.37 1.04
N GLY A 284 -28.47 -8.07 0.32
CA GLY A 284 -28.78 -6.74 -0.23
C GLY A 284 -27.92 -6.26 -1.39
N SER A 285 -27.77 -4.94 -1.49
CA SER A 285 -26.99 -4.26 -2.52
C SER A 285 -25.51 -4.63 -2.45
N LEU A 286 -24.94 -4.76 -1.26
CA LEU A 286 -23.55 -5.18 -1.03
C LEU A 286 -23.23 -6.54 -1.67
N LYS A 287 -24.17 -7.48 -1.67
CA LYS A 287 -23.98 -8.76 -2.38
C LYS A 287 -23.74 -8.54 -3.88
N LYS A 288 -24.51 -7.67 -4.50
CA LYS A 288 -24.40 -7.35 -5.93
C LYS A 288 -23.05 -6.72 -6.25
N ASP A 289 -22.56 -5.81 -5.42
CA ASP A 289 -21.30 -5.12 -5.63
C ASP A 289 -20.09 -6.04 -5.35
N THR A 290 -20.16 -6.88 -4.33
CA THR A 290 -19.17 -7.94 -4.08
C THR A 290 -19.06 -8.89 -5.28
N TYR A 291 -20.17 -9.28 -5.88
CA TYR A 291 -20.15 -10.14 -7.09
C TYR A 291 -19.56 -9.42 -8.31
N LYS A 292 -19.80 -8.13 -8.49
CA LYS A 292 -19.14 -7.35 -9.56
C LYS A 292 -17.62 -7.29 -9.36
N MET A 293 -17.16 -6.98 -8.15
CA MET A 293 -15.73 -6.99 -7.81
C MET A 293 -15.12 -8.37 -8.06
N TYR A 294 -15.85 -9.43 -7.67
CA TYR A 294 -15.45 -10.79 -7.92
C TYR A 294 -15.30 -11.12 -9.42
N ASP A 295 -16.27 -10.74 -10.23
CA ASP A 295 -16.27 -11.00 -11.68
C ASP A 295 -15.10 -10.27 -12.36
N ILE A 296 -14.80 -9.04 -11.94
CA ILE A 296 -13.64 -8.29 -12.40
C ILE A 296 -12.34 -9.02 -12.01
N ALA A 297 -12.20 -9.38 -10.73
CA ALA A 297 -11.04 -10.07 -10.24
C ALA A 297 -10.83 -11.44 -10.91
N LYS A 298 -11.90 -12.21 -11.13
CA LYS A 298 -11.88 -13.47 -11.90
C LYS A 298 -11.41 -13.26 -13.33
N LYS A 299 -11.93 -12.24 -14.01
CA LYS A 299 -11.53 -11.92 -15.39
C LYS A 299 -10.04 -11.59 -15.50
N ILE A 300 -9.48 -10.89 -14.51
CA ILE A 300 -8.07 -10.48 -14.50
C ILE A 300 -7.16 -11.63 -14.08
N THR A 301 -7.51 -12.37 -13.03
CA THR A 301 -6.64 -13.36 -12.39
C THR A 301 -6.85 -14.79 -12.90
N GLY A 302 -8.01 -15.08 -13.49
CA GLY A 302 -8.42 -16.45 -13.78
C GLY A 302 -8.77 -17.32 -12.56
N TYR A 303 -8.86 -16.71 -11.36
CA TYR A 303 -9.14 -17.43 -10.12
C TYR A 303 -10.61 -17.88 -10.06
N SER A 304 -10.84 -19.01 -9.39
CA SER A 304 -12.17 -19.56 -9.19
C SER A 304 -12.89 -18.89 -8.03
N LYS A 305 -14.22 -18.80 -8.12
CA LYS A 305 -15.07 -18.43 -7.00
C LYS A 305 -15.16 -19.56 -6.00
N ALA A 306 -15.03 -19.26 -4.71
CA ALA A 306 -15.32 -20.21 -3.66
C ALA A 306 -16.81 -20.59 -3.67
N PRO A 307 -17.19 -21.85 -3.40
CA PRO A 307 -18.57 -22.22 -3.18
C PRO A 307 -19.18 -21.45 -2.01
N ASP A 308 -20.42 -21.01 -2.12
CA ASP A 308 -21.13 -20.21 -1.09
C ASP A 308 -21.21 -20.87 0.29
N ARG A 309 -20.94 -22.17 0.39
CA ARG A 309 -20.95 -22.95 1.67
C ARG A 309 -19.59 -23.00 2.37
N SER A 310 -18.53 -22.47 1.78
CA SER A 310 -17.17 -22.51 2.37
C SER A 310 -16.86 -21.34 3.29
N LEU A 311 -17.81 -20.47 3.53
CA LEU A 311 -17.69 -19.20 4.28
C LEU A 311 -17.78 -19.42 5.80
N HIS A 312 -16.93 -20.26 6.36
CA HIS A 312 -16.62 -20.23 7.79
C HIS A 312 -15.46 -19.27 8.12
N GLN A 313 -15.10 -18.40 7.18
CA GLN A 313 -13.93 -17.52 7.30
C GLN A 313 -14.35 -16.06 7.36
N VAL A 314 -14.11 -15.49 8.51
CA VAL A 314 -13.90 -14.06 8.80
C VAL A 314 -14.98 -13.12 8.27
N GLN A 315 -16.01 -12.92 9.03
CA GLN A 315 -16.69 -11.63 9.09
C GLN A 315 -15.79 -10.66 9.88
N LEU A 316 -15.06 -9.77 9.19
CA LEU A 316 -14.35 -8.65 9.84
C LEU A 316 -15.31 -7.53 10.27
N LEU A 317 -16.61 -7.66 9.96
CA LEU A 317 -17.62 -6.64 10.21
C LEU A 317 -18.84 -7.23 10.93
N PRO A 318 -19.48 -6.46 11.81
CA PRO A 318 -20.72 -6.83 12.50
C PRO A 318 -21.90 -7.02 11.54
#